data_41ea8f377f76292b4988cfe4e5cd6583
#
_entry.id   41ea8f377f76292b4988cfe4e5cd6583
#
_cell.length_a   1.000
_cell.length_b   1.000
_cell.length_c   1.000
_cell.angle_alpha   90.00
_cell.angle_beta   90.00
_cell.angle_gamma   90.00
#
_symmetry.space_group_name_H-M   'P 1'
#
loop_
_entity.id
_entity.type
_entity.pdbx_description
1 polymer ?
#
loop_
_entity_poly.entity_id
_entity_poly.type
_entity_poly.pdbx_seq_one_letter_code
_entity_poly.pdbx_strand_id
1 'polypeptide(L)'
;EIGGSYAGAFGYGQFIPSSFTQYSVDFNENGVREPYSWPDVLGSIANYLRMNGYKKNSDNYKKGGDIYKSVFAYNHADNYVMAVLELTERIRERCTGTRKYNLPKVSAFDRKRALMYKNKNWAPDNTINMDAWIEVSGAN
;
A
#
# COMPACT_ATOMS: atom_id res chain seq x y z
N GLU A 1 15.38 8.96 18.77
CA GLU A 1 14.39 9.72 17.98
C GLU A 1 13.67 8.75 17.06
N ILE A 2 12.34 8.72 17.11
CA ILE A 2 11.53 7.94 16.18
C ILE A 2 11.32 8.84 14.97
N GLY A 3 11.98 8.53 13.86
CA GLY A 3 11.76 9.21 12.59
C GLY A 3 10.32 8.97 12.11
N GLY A 4 9.59 10.03 11.81
CA GLY A 4 8.23 9.98 11.31
C GLY A 4 8.04 10.94 10.12
N SER A 5 6.94 10.81 9.40
CA SER A 5 6.56 11.77 8.37
C SER A 5 6.14 13.12 8.99
N TYR A 6 5.96 14.15 8.15
CA TYR A 6 5.44 15.45 8.61
C TYR A 6 4.13 15.32 9.41
N ALA A 7 3.26 14.38 9.05
CA ALA A 7 2.01 14.09 9.76
C ALA A 7 2.19 13.15 10.97
N GLY A 8 3.43 12.80 11.33
CA GLY A 8 3.74 11.89 12.44
C GLY A 8 3.41 10.42 12.14
N ALA A 9 3.37 10.00 10.88
CA ALA A 9 3.21 8.60 10.53
C ALA A 9 4.42 7.78 11.01
N PHE A 10 4.17 6.62 11.61
CA PHE A 10 5.19 5.80 12.26
C PHE A 10 4.94 4.30 12.04
N GLY A 11 5.94 3.49 12.39
CA GLY A 11 5.90 2.04 12.25
C GLY A 11 5.92 1.56 10.80
N TYR A 12 5.92 0.24 10.60
CA TYR A 12 5.92 -0.35 9.26
C TYR A 12 4.64 -0.05 8.48
N GLY A 13 3.50 0.12 9.15
CA GLY A 13 2.23 0.48 8.55
C GLY A 13 2.06 1.97 8.24
N GLN A 14 3.01 2.82 8.67
CA GLN A 14 2.94 4.27 8.48
C GLN A 14 1.59 4.88 8.90
N PHE A 15 1.03 4.39 10.00
CA PHE A 15 -0.17 4.99 10.58
C PHE A 15 0.16 6.30 11.29
N ILE A 16 -0.66 7.32 11.08
CA ILE A 16 -0.66 8.49 11.97
C ILE A 16 -1.23 8.10 13.35
N PRO A 17 -0.90 8.80 14.45
CA PRO A 17 -1.29 8.43 15.80
C PRO A 17 -2.78 8.12 15.96
N SER A 18 -3.66 8.95 15.37
CA SER A 18 -5.11 8.74 15.43
C SER A 18 -5.55 7.45 14.72
N SER A 19 -4.98 7.16 13.54
CA SER A 19 -5.26 5.92 12.82
C SER A 19 -4.72 4.70 13.57
N PHE A 20 -3.54 4.80 14.17
CA PHE A 20 -3.01 3.72 15.00
C PHE A 20 -3.93 3.41 16.18
N THR A 21 -4.37 4.43 16.91
CA THR A 21 -5.29 4.26 18.05
C THR A 21 -6.60 3.59 17.62
N GLN A 22 -7.13 3.97 16.47
CA GLN A 22 -8.44 3.50 15.99
C GLN A 22 -8.40 2.10 15.37
N TYR A 23 -7.34 1.79 14.62
CA TYR A 23 -7.32 0.61 13.73
C TYR A 23 -6.31 -0.47 14.13
N SER A 24 -5.36 -0.16 15.02
CA SER A 24 -4.37 -1.16 15.41
C SER A 24 -4.99 -2.31 16.19
N VAL A 25 -4.48 -3.51 15.92
CA VAL A 25 -4.87 -4.75 16.59
C VAL A 25 -3.63 -5.48 17.08
N ASP A 26 -3.78 -6.18 18.18
CA ASP A 26 -2.82 -7.17 18.66
C ASP A 26 -3.16 -8.49 17.95
N PHE A 27 -2.49 -8.77 16.85
CA PHE A 27 -2.79 -9.93 16.00
C PHE A 27 -2.08 -11.20 16.46
N ASN A 28 -0.98 -11.06 17.19
CA ASN A 28 -0.24 -12.18 17.75
C ASN A 28 -0.67 -12.52 19.18
N GLU A 29 -1.65 -11.78 19.74
CA GLU A 29 -2.27 -12.00 21.05
C GLU A 29 -1.27 -11.94 22.22
N ASN A 30 -0.21 -11.09 22.11
CA ASN A 30 0.77 -10.93 23.17
C ASN A 30 0.41 -9.85 24.21
N GLY A 31 -0.73 -9.17 24.05
CA GLY A 31 -1.23 -8.11 24.91
C GLY A 31 -0.77 -6.71 24.51
N VAL A 32 0.02 -6.57 23.47
CA VAL A 32 0.57 -5.29 23.00
C VAL A 32 0.30 -5.08 21.51
N ARG A 33 -0.08 -3.87 21.11
CA ARG A 33 -0.23 -3.50 19.69
C ARG A 33 1.06 -2.82 19.21
N GLU A 34 1.89 -3.54 18.50
CA GLU A 34 3.25 -3.13 18.17
C GLU A 34 3.37 -2.61 16.73
N PRO A 35 3.76 -1.33 16.52
CA PRO A 35 3.85 -0.73 15.20
C PRO A 35 5.05 -1.24 14.38
N TYR A 36 5.94 -2.03 14.98
CA TYR A 36 7.13 -2.62 14.36
C TYR A 36 7.09 -4.17 14.37
N SER A 37 5.98 -4.77 14.78
CA SER A 37 5.71 -6.21 14.69
C SER A 37 4.93 -6.53 13.41
N TRP A 38 5.48 -7.34 12.51
CA TRP A 38 4.79 -7.69 11.27
C TRP A 38 3.42 -8.32 11.45
N PRO A 39 3.18 -9.24 12.41
CA PRO A 39 1.84 -9.75 12.65
C PRO A 39 0.83 -8.64 12.96
N ASP A 40 1.16 -7.75 13.88
CA ASP A 40 0.26 -6.69 14.31
C ASP A 40 0.06 -5.64 13.22
N VAL A 41 1.12 -5.31 12.49
CA VAL A 41 1.05 -4.36 11.37
C VAL A 41 0.15 -4.90 10.26
N LEU A 42 0.31 -6.15 9.86
CA LEU A 42 -0.52 -6.76 8.82
C LEU A 42 -1.98 -6.90 9.27
N GLY A 43 -2.20 -7.31 10.52
CA GLY A 43 -3.53 -7.34 11.13
C GLY A 43 -4.18 -5.97 11.18
N SER A 44 -3.42 -4.95 11.57
CA SER A 44 -3.90 -3.56 11.65
C SER A 44 -4.22 -2.97 10.28
N ILE A 45 -3.40 -3.23 9.26
CA ILE A 45 -3.69 -2.82 7.87
C ILE A 45 -4.97 -3.51 7.37
N ALA A 46 -5.10 -4.81 7.60
CA ALA A 46 -6.30 -5.56 7.22
C ALA A 46 -7.56 -5.01 7.91
N ASN A 47 -7.46 -4.71 9.21
CA ASN A 47 -8.54 -4.09 9.97
C ASN A 47 -8.89 -2.70 9.43
N TYR A 48 -7.89 -1.87 9.13
CA TYR A 48 -8.09 -0.56 8.49
C TYR A 48 -8.87 -0.68 7.19
N LEU A 49 -8.43 -1.53 6.28
CA LEU A 49 -9.09 -1.73 4.98
C LEU A 49 -10.53 -2.23 5.16
N ARG A 50 -10.75 -3.18 6.07
CA ARG A 50 -12.10 -3.70 6.39
C ARG A 50 -13.02 -2.60 6.92
N MET A 51 -12.55 -1.78 7.84
CA MET A 51 -13.32 -0.68 8.41
C MET A 51 -13.62 0.43 7.40
N ASN A 52 -12.80 0.54 6.35
CA ASN A 52 -12.98 1.48 5.24
C ASN A 52 -13.65 0.83 4.00
N GLY A 53 -14.41 -0.25 4.20
CA GLY A 53 -15.32 -0.79 3.20
C GLY A 53 -14.76 -1.91 2.33
N TYR A 54 -13.56 -2.42 2.61
CA TYR A 54 -13.05 -3.61 1.92
C TYR A 54 -13.96 -4.82 2.13
N LYS A 55 -14.34 -5.47 1.02
CA LYS A 55 -15.12 -6.71 1.03
C LYS A 55 -14.34 -7.83 0.37
N LYS A 56 -14.09 -8.92 1.10
CA LYS A 56 -13.28 -10.07 0.65
C LYS A 56 -13.69 -10.65 -0.71
N ASN A 57 -14.98 -10.66 -0.99
CA ASN A 57 -15.54 -11.24 -2.22
C ASN A 57 -15.93 -10.20 -3.26
N SER A 58 -15.56 -8.93 -3.06
CA SER A 58 -15.80 -7.89 -4.04
C SER A 58 -14.83 -8.04 -5.21
N ASP A 59 -15.34 -7.89 -6.42
CA ASP A 59 -14.55 -7.81 -7.65
C ASP A 59 -14.41 -6.37 -8.14
N ASN A 60 -14.81 -5.41 -7.32
CA ASN A 60 -14.90 -4.02 -7.72
C ASN A 60 -13.59 -3.24 -7.47
N TYR A 61 -12.61 -3.48 -8.33
CA TYR A 61 -11.29 -2.82 -8.36
C TYR A 61 -11.30 -1.51 -9.16
N LYS A 62 -12.40 -1.21 -9.84
CA LYS A 62 -12.53 0.03 -10.63
C LYS A 62 -12.56 1.24 -9.71
N LYS A 63 -12.18 2.40 -10.24
CA LYS A 63 -12.26 3.68 -9.52
C LYS A 63 -13.69 3.87 -8.98
N GLY A 64 -13.79 4.14 -7.68
CA GLY A 64 -15.06 4.25 -6.96
C GLY A 64 -15.64 2.93 -6.42
N GLY A 65 -15.05 1.78 -6.74
CA GLY A 65 -15.43 0.49 -6.16
C GLY A 65 -14.98 0.27 -4.72
N ASP A 66 -15.49 -0.77 -4.08
CA ASP A 66 -15.24 -1.04 -2.65
C ASP A 66 -13.76 -1.21 -2.35
N ILE A 67 -13.04 -2.01 -3.15
CA ILE A 67 -11.62 -2.25 -2.96
C ILE A 67 -10.81 -0.99 -3.24
N TYR A 68 -11.12 -0.29 -4.33
CA TYR A 68 -10.48 0.97 -4.66
C TYR A 68 -10.63 2.00 -3.52
N LYS A 69 -11.85 2.19 -3.01
CA LYS A 69 -12.15 3.15 -1.93
C LYS A 69 -11.42 2.82 -0.63
N SER A 70 -11.33 1.55 -0.27
CA SER A 70 -10.65 1.13 0.96
C SER A 70 -9.15 1.41 0.90
N VAL A 71 -8.49 1.18 -0.26
CA VAL A 71 -7.07 1.50 -0.45
C VAL A 71 -6.87 3.02 -0.58
N PHE A 72 -7.80 3.73 -1.25
CA PHE A 72 -7.75 5.19 -1.35
C PHE A 72 -7.90 5.88 0.01
N ALA A 73 -8.68 5.32 0.93
CA ALA A 73 -8.78 5.83 2.30
C ALA A 73 -7.44 5.79 3.04
N TYR A 74 -6.60 4.77 2.74
CA TYR A 74 -5.27 4.63 3.34
C TYR A 74 -4.30 5.72 2.85
N ASN A 75 -4.31 5.98 1.56
CA ASN A 75 -3.55 7.06 0.95
C ASN A 75 -4.37 7.66 -0.20
N HIS A 76 -4.73 8.94 -0.06
CA HIS A 76 -5.62 9.67 -0.97
C HIS A 76 -4.95 10.05 -2.29
N ALA A 77 -4.37 9.06 -2.99
CA ALA A 77 -3.72 9.25 -4.28
C ALA A 77 -4.05 8.09 -5.22
N ASP A 78 -4.64 8.41 -6.38
CA ASP A 78 -5.02 7.40 -7.39
C ASP A 78 -3.83 6.54 -7.84
N ASN A 79 -2.65 7.13 -8.02
CA ASN A 79 -1.44 6.40 -8.40
C ASN A 79 -0.97 5.42 -7.32
N TYR A 80 -1.14 5.77 -6.03
CA TYR A 80 -0.87 4.85 -4.94
C TYR A 80 -1.80 3.65 -5.00
N VAL A 81 -3.10 3.87 -5.16
CA VAL A 81 -4.09 2.79 -5.27
C VAL A 81 -3.75 1.86 -6.44
N MET A 82 -3.44 2.43 -7.60
CA MET A 82 -3.08 1.64 -8.78
C MET A 82 -1.82 0.81 -8.55
N ALA A 83 -0.80 1.38 -7.91
CA ALA A 83 0.43 0.66 -7.58
C ALA A 83 0.17 -0.51 -6.62
N VAL A 84 -0.62 -0.30 -5.56
CA VAL A 84 -0.98 -1.34 -4.59
C VAL A 84 -1.78 -2.47 -5.26
N LEU A 85 -2.75 -2.13 -6.09
CA LEU A 85 -3.57 -3.12 -6.79
C LEU A 85 -2.75 -3.93 -7.81
N GLU A 86 -1.89 -3.28 -8.59
CA GLU A 86 -1.00 -3.97 -9.53
C GLU A 86 -0.01 -4.89 -8.80
N LEU A 87 0.59 -4.43 -7.71
CA LEU A 87 1.48 -5.26 -6.90
C LEU A 87 0.75 -6.48 -6.34
N THR A 88 -0.48 -6.30 -5.87
CA THR A 88 -1.32 -7.39 -5.37
C THR A 88 -1.55 -8.45 -6.45
N GLU A 89 -1.86 -8.03 -7.68
CA GLU A 89 -2.08 -8.97 -8.80
C GLU A 89 -0.79 -9.68 -9.22
N ARG A 90 0.36 -9.00 -9.20
CA ARG A 90 1.65 -9.65 -9.49
C ARG A 90 2.06 -10.66 -8.43
N ILE A 91 1.85 -10.35 -7.16
CA ILE A 91 2.09 -11.31 -6.07
C ILE A 91 1.19 -12.53 -6.26
N ARG A 92 -0.09 -12.32 -6.55
CA ARG A 92 -1.04 -13.40 -6.81
C ARG A 92 -0.60 -14.27 -7.98
N GLU A 93 -0.28 -13.65 -9.12
CA GLU A 93 0.22 -14.35 -10.31
C GLU A 93 1.43 -15.23 -10.00
N ARG A 94 2.38 -14.68 -9.23
CA ARG A 94 3.58 -15.42 -8.82
C ARG A 94 3.28 -16.59 -7.88
N CYS A 95 2.30 -16.44 -6.99
CA CYS A 95 1.94 -17.47 -6.01
C CYS A 95 0.99 -18.54 -6.57
N THR A 96 0.11 -18.17 -7.52
CA THR A 96 -0.97 -19.05 -8.01
C THR A 96 -0.88 -19.35 -9.51
N GLY A 97 0.06 -18.74 -10.24
CA GLY A 97 0.17 -18.83 -11.69
C GLY A 97 -0.93 -18.08 -12.47
N THR A 98 -1.84 -17.39 -11.80
CA THR A 98 -2.98 -16.72 -12.44
C THR A 98 -3.19 -15.30 -11.91
N ARG A 99 -3.59 -14.38 -12.81
CA ARG A 99 -4.11 -13.07 -12.43
C ARG A 99 -5.63 -13.14 -12.31
N LYS A 100 -6.15 -12.56 -11.25
CA LYS A 100 -7.61 -12.44 -11.09
C LYS A 100 -8.18 -11.26 -11.88
N TYR A 101 -7.40 -10.17 -12.01
CA TYR A 101 -7.83 -8.93 -12.63
C TYR A 101 -6.81 -8.40 -13.63
N ASN A 102 -7.30 -7.86 -14.75
CA ASN A 102 -6.51 -7.04 -15.66
C ASN A 102 -6.65 -5.57 -15.25
N LEU A 103 -5.70 -5.09 -14.48
CA LEU A 103 -5.63 -3.68 -14.12
C LEU A 103 -5.14 -2.84 -15.31
N PRO A 104 -5.59 -1.58 -15.42
CA PRO A 104 -5.06 -0.67 -16.43
C PRO A 104 -3.54 -0.55 -16.28
N LYS A 105 -2.82 -0.56 -17.39
CA LYS A 105 -1.38 -0.29 -17.36
C LYS A 105 -1.14 1.12 -16.84
N VAL A 106 -0.13 1.29 -16.00
CA VAL A 106 0.32 2.61 -15.54
C VAL A 106 0.61 3.49 -16.76
N SER A 107 0.04 4.69 -16.80
CA SER A 107 0.17 5.57 -17.96
C SER A 107 1.62 6.01 -18.18
N ALA A 108 1.97 6.36 -19.44
CA ALA A 108 3.29 6.90 -19.74
C ALA A 108 3.57 8.21 -18.96
N PHE A 109 2.51 8.95 -18.64
CA PHE A 109 2.60 10.19 -17.84
C PHE A 109 3.01 9.88 -16.40
N ASP A 110 2.43 8.85 -15.79
CA ASP A 110 2.73 8.45 -14.42
C ASP A 110 4.15 7.88 -14.31
N ARG A 111 4.61 7.13 -15.33
CA ARG A 111 6.01 6.69 -15.43
C ARG A 111 6.98 7.85 -15.49
N LYS A 112 6.70 8.86 -16.33
CA LYS A 112 7.53 10.07 -16.44
C LYS A 112 7.59 10.84 -15.13
N ARG A 113 6.47 10.89 -14.41
CA ARG A 113 6.37 11.51 -13.09
C ARG A 113 7.18 10.75 -12.03
N ALA A 114 7.13 9.43 -12.01
CA ALA A 114 7.95 8.58 -11.15
C ALA A 114 9.45 8.78 -11.39
N LEU A 115 9.88 8.86 -12.66
CA LEU A 115 11.26 9.17 -13.03
C LEU A 115 11.71 10.56 -12.59
N MET A 116 10.81 11.56 -12.61
CA MET A 116 11.12 12.91 -12.10
C MET A 116 11.35 12.92 -10.58
N TYR A 117 10.64 12.09 -9.82
CA TYR A 117 10.87 11.94 -8.38
C TYR A 117 12.19 11.23 -8.08
N LYS A 118 12.56 10.22 -8.86
CA LYS A 118 13.84 9.53 -8.76
C LYS A 118 15.04 10.51 -8.91
N ASN A 119 14.94 11.46 -9.82
CA ASN A 119 16.03 12.41 -10.12
C ASN A 119 16.15 13.57 -9.11
N LYS A 120 15.28 13.70 -8.14
CA LYS A 120 15.28 14.82 -7.17
C LYS A 120 15.96 14.52 -5.84
N ASN A 121 16.73 13.44 -5.69
CA ASN A 121 17.41 13.05 -4.44
C ASN A 121 16.50 13.08 -3.19
N TRP A 122 15.22 12.78 -3.35
CA TRP A 122 14.22 12.93 -2.28
C TRP A 122 13.89 11.61 -1.60
N ALA A 123 14.69 10.59 -1.77
CA ALA A 123 14.49 9.34 -1.06
C ALA A 123 15.37 9.33 0.20
N PRO A 124 14.83 9.23 1.41
CA PRO A 124 15.60 8.77 2.55
C PRO A 124 16.15 7.38 2.25
N ASP A 125 17.35 7.04 2.77
CA ASP A 125 18.17 5.86 2.43
C ASP A 125 17.51 4.46 2.59
N ASN A 126 16.22 4.38 2.90
CA ASN A 126 15.43 3.15 3.07
C ASN A 126 14.19 3.10 2.18
N THR A 127 14.14 3.82 1.09
CA THR A 127 12.99 3.80 0.19
C THR A 127 13.01 2.59 -0.72
N ILE A 128 11.84 2.06 -0.98
CA ILE A 128 11.51 1.07 -2.00
C ILE A 128 12.35 1.35 -3.25
N ASN A 129 13.16 0.39 -3.66
CA ASN A 129 13.95 0.50 -4.87
C ASN A 129 13.03 0.75 -6.06
N MET A 130 13.01 2.01 -6.53
CA MET A 130 12.18 2.45 -7.64
C MET A 130 12.55 1.76 -8.96
N ASP A 131 13.80 1.27 -9.08
CA ASP A 131 14.25 0.49 -10.24
C ASP A 131 13.55 -0.87 -10.27
N ALA A 132 13.44 -1.54 -9.11
CA ALA A 132 12.67 -2.76 -8.99
C ALA A 132 11.18 -2.54 -9.33
N TRP A 133 10.63 -1.37 -9.00
CA TRP A 133 9.25 -1.02 -9.35
C TRP A 133 9.06 -0.80 -10.86
N ILE A 134 10.03 -0.16 -11.52
CA ILE A 134 10.03 0.09 -12.97
C ILE A 134 10.19 -1.23 -13.73
N GLU A 135 11.12 -2.11 -13.32
CA GLU A 135 11.29 -3.45 -13.90
C GLU A 135 10.03 -4.31 -13.74
N VAL A 136 9.43 -4.29 -12.54
CA VAL A 136 8.20 -5.02 -12.24
C VAL A 136 7.01 -4.50 -13.06
N SER A 137 6.98 -3.22 -13.42
CA SER A 137 5.91 -2.63 -14.25
C SER A 137 6.04 -2.91 -15.75
N GLY A 138 7.11 -3.61 -16.19
CA GLY A 138 7.34 -3.93 -17.61
C GLY A 138 7.63 -2.68 -18.45
N ALA A 139 8.29 -1.70 -17.88
CA ALA A 139 8.73 -0.48 -18.54
C ALA A 139 10.14 -0.71 -19.15
N ASN A 140 10.23 -1.54 -20.19
CA ASN A 140 11.27 -1.49 -21.21
C ASN A 140 10.71 -0.80 -22.44
#